data_c53b7cbe15d663b50dc6d6f304a39041
#
_entry.id   c53b7cbe15d663b50dc6d6f304a39041
#
_cell.length_a   1.000
_cell.length_b   1.000
_cell.length_c   1.000
_cell.angle_alpha   90.00
_cell.angle_beta   90.00
_cell.angle_gamma   90.00
#
_symmetry.space_group_name_H-M   'P 1'
#
loop_
_entity.id
_entity.type
_entity.pdbx_description
1 polymer ?
#
loop_
_entity_poly.entity_id
_entity_poly.type
_entity_poly.pdbx_seq_one_letter_code
_entity_poly.pdbx_strand_id
1 'polypeptide(L)'
;MSSLIRRLNSLRQDLWRAARGQGQKATVQHYAQATGRRQPPPQPVALATTAMRVTAVTHETPSAISLTLVRQDGADIEFLPGMFFTLVLNIAGREHRRAYSISSAATLRTSATITIKRVPDGLVSQHLVDTVAVGASLNVLGPAGAFTLRPQAGRQRELLLIGGGSGITPLMAILRSVLAIEADSRITLFYANRRRDEIIFADELDALVRQYRPRLRLLHVLEEAPAAWSGACGRLDVEQCTRLLTQAYGEDLPADLRVFQCGPAPMMEAVRTSLLAQGLAAEHLQQENFLPGRREQALANSVAQPLTIVAADGQRWQGYAAAGQSLLDAGLALQAPMNFSCTLGGCGRCRVRVLSGSVAMPGPHGLLPEEEEAGYALACIATASSPLTIAIAPPTPL
;
A
#
# COMPACT_ATOMS: atom_id res chain seq x y z
N MET A 1 -2.12 -62.06 -13.92
CA MET A 1 -1.57 -62.37 -12.58
C MET A 1 -0.04 -62.25 -12.45
N SER A 2 0.74 -62.25 -13.54
CA SER A 2 2.25 -62.27 -13.43
C SER A 2 2.89 -60.89 -13.17
N SER A 3 2.26 -59.77 -13.44
CA SER A 3 2.85 -58.42 -13.26
C SER A 3 2.73 -57.89 -11.83
N LEU A 4 1.65 -58.26 -11.15
CA LEU A 4 1.39 -57.81 -9.77
C LEU A 4 2.34 -58.51 -8.78
N ILE A 5 2.60 -59.79 -9.02
CA ILE A 5 3.52 -60.61 -8.17
C ILE A 5 4.96 -60.10 -8.29
N ARG A 6 5.39 -59.65 -9.49
CA ARG A 6 6.73 -59.06 -9.67
C ARG A 6 6.86 -57.70 -8.95
N ARG A 7 5.82 -56.87 -8.96
CA ARG A 7 5.80 -55.60 -8.23
C ARG A 7 5.82 -55.80 -6.70
N LEU A 8 5.08 -56.77 -6.19
CA LEU A 8 5.08 -57.08 -4.76
C LEU A 8 6.42 -57.65 -4.29
N ASN A 9 7.09 -58.44 -5.10
CA ASN A 9 8.41 -58.95 -4.77
C ASN A 9 9.50 -57.88 -4.81
N SER A 10 9.42 -56.90 -5.72
CA SER A 10 10.36 -55.74 -5.74
C SER A 10 10.17 -54.86 -4.51
N LEU A 11 8.94 -54.55 -4.14
CA LEU A 11 8.62 -53.77 -2.92
C LEU A 11 9.09 -54.48 -1.66
N ARG A 12 8.96 -55.79 -1.58
CA ARG A 12 9.45 -56.57 -0.43
C ARG A 12 10.97 -56.55 -0.33
N GLN A 13 11.69 -56.61 -1.45
CA GLN A 13 13.15 -56.50 -1.51
C GLN A 13 13.62 -55.09 -1.13
N ASP A 14 12.93 -54.05 -1.56
CA ASP A 14 13.28 -52.67 -1.26
C ASP A 14 13.03 -52.32 0.23
N LEU A 15 11.94 -52.84 0.81
CA LEU A 15 11.66 -52.71 2.24
C LEU A 15 12.69 -53.47 3.08
N TRP A 16 13.14 -54.65 2.60
CA TRP A 16 14.16 -55.45 3.30
C TRP A 16 15.56 -54.81 3.27
N ARG A 17 15.91 -54.13 2.16
CA ARG A 17 17.13 -53.35 2.03
C ARG A 17 17.10 -52.09 2.90
N ALA A 18 15.95 -51.41 2.98
CA ALA A 18 15.77 -50.26 3.83
C ALA A 18 15.90 -50.61 5.33
N ALA A 19 15.34 -51.77 5.73
CA ALA A 19 15.40 -52.24 7.13
C ALA A 19 16.82 -52.64 7.58
N ARG A 20 17.74 -52.95 6.67
CA ARG A 20 19.15 -53.25 6.99
C ARG A 20 20.12 -52.08 6.81
N GLY A 21 19.63 -50.85 6.59
CA GLY A 21 20.51 -49.68 6.39
C GLY A 21 21.36 -49.74 5.14
N GLN A 22 21.08 -50.70 4.21
CA GLN A 22 21.78 -50.85 2.92
C GLN A 22 21.07 -50.15 1.75
N GLY A 23 20.02 -49.36 2.03
CA GLY A 23 19.44 -48.42 1.08
C GLY A 23 20.46 -47.33 0.79
N GLN A 24 20.89 -47.19 -0.45
CA GLN A 24 21.62 -45.99 -0.85
C GLN A 24 20.80 -44.80 -0.41
N LYS A 25 21.37 -43.98 0.48
CA LYS A 25 20.84 -42.66 0.75
C LYS A 25 20.67 -41.97 -0.61
N ALA A 26 19.44 -41.81 -1.07
CA ALA A 26 19.15 -40.94 -2.20
C ALA A 26 19.63 -39.55 -1.77
N THR A 27 20.89 -39.29 -2.05
CA THR A 27 21.50 -38.01 -1.77
C THR A 27 20.85 -37.03 -2.72
N VAL A 28 20.64 -35.80 -2.27
CA VAL A 28 20.17 -34.62 -3.02
C VAL A 28 20.90 -34.50 -4.40
N GLN A 29 22.07 -35.12 -4.55
CA GLN A 29 22.81 -35.23 -5.80
C GLN A 29 22.11 -36.05 -6.91
N HIS A 30 21.31 -37.06 -6.58
CA HIS A 30 20.59 -37.86 -7.63
C HIS A 30 19.41 -37.08 -8.23
N TYR A 31 18.78 -36.21 -7.46
CA TYR A 31 17.73 -35.31 -7.97
C TYR A 31 18.31 -34.20 -8.85
N ALA A 32 19.50 -33.69 -8.53
CA ALA A 32 20.20 -32.69 -9.33
C ALA A 32 20.75 -33.24 -10.68
N GLN A 33 21.03 -34.52 -10.76
CA GLN A 33 21.46 -35.18 -12.03
C GLN A 33 20.28 -35.50 -12.95
N ALA A 34 19.09 -35.74 -12.41
CA ALA A 34 17.87 -36.00 -13.20
C ALA A 34 17.27 -34.76 -13.85
N THR A 35 17.54 -33.57 -13.32
CA THR A 35 16.95 -32.29 -13.78
C THR A 35 17.91 -31.36 -14.51
N GLY A 36 19.10 -31.84 -14.90
CA GLY A 36 20.11 -31.19 -15.72
C GLY A 36 20.12 -29.65 -15.68
N ARG A 37 21.07 -29.06 -14.95
CA ARG A 37 21.42 -27.66 -14.74
C ARG A 37 20.76 -27.05 -13.50
N ARG A 38 21.59 -26.81 -12.47
CA ARG A 38 21.31 -25.75 -11.48
C ARG A 38 21.19 -24.44 -12.25
N GLN A 39 19.98 -23.98 -12.49
CA GLN A 39 19.82 -22.59 -12.86
C GLN A 39 20.34 -21.75 -11.67
N PRO A 40 21.20 -20.76 -11.90
CA PRO A 40 21.55 -19.81 -10.85
C PRO A 40 20.24 -19.22 -10.29
N PRO A 41 20.18 -18.90 -8.99
CA PRO A 41 19.00 -18.26 -8.45
C PRO A 41 18.64 -17.07 -9.33
N PRO A 42 17.36 -16.88 -9.67
CA PRO A 42 16.96 -15.77 -10.53
C PRO A 42 17.48 -14.47 -9.92
N GLN A 43 18.20 -13.69 -10.71
CA GLN A 43 18.67 -12.39 -10.26
C GLN A 43 17.46 -11.51 -9.94
N PRO A 44 17.52 -10.69 -8.89
CA PRO A 44 16.46 -9.75 -8.61
C PRO A 44 16.17 -8.90 -9.84
N VAL A 45 14.94 -8.89 -10.32
CA VAL A 45 14.53 -8.01 -11.42
C VAL A 45 14.54 -6.60 -10.89
N ALA A 46 15.45 -5.76 -11.41
CA ALA A 46 15.44 -4.34 -11.11
C ALA A 46 14.17 -3.72 -11.68
N LEU A 47 13.31 -3.18 -10.81
CA LEU A 47 12.14 -2.43 -11.25
C LEU A 47 12.59 -1.14 -11.93
N ALA A 48 12.00 -0.80 -13.08
CA ALA A 48 12.28 0.46 -13.75
C ALA A 48 11.80 1.63 -12.86
N THR A 49 12.73 2.42 -12.38
CA THR A 49 12.48 3.62 -11.57
C THR A 49 12.57 4.87 -12.43
N THR A 50 11.86 5.91 -12.02
CA THR A 50 12.00 7.26 -12.57
C THR A 50 12.90 8.08 -11.64
N ALA A 51 13.93 8.70 -12.22
CA ALA A 51 14.80 9.62 -11.47
C ALA A 51 14.11 10.98 -11.32
N MET A 52 13.95 11.41 -10.07
CA MET A 52 13.34 12.68 -9.68
C MET A 52 14.38 13.56 -9.00
N ARG A 53 14.27 14.87 -9.23
CA ARG A 53 15.10 15.87 -8.53
C ARG A 53 14.25 16.66 -7.55
N VAL A 54 14.75 16.84 -6.34
CA VAL A 54 14.15 17.71 -5.32
C VAL A 54 14.41 19.17 -5.70
N THR A 55 13.35 19.94 -5.89
CA THR A 55 13.45 21.39 -6.24
C THR A 55 13.10 22.30 -5.06
N ALA A 56 12.35 21.80 -4.08
CA ALA A 56 12.06 22.52 -2.84
C ALA A 56 11.91 21.55 -1.66
N VAL A 57 12.30 22.00 -0.49
CA VAL A 57 12.07 21.34 0.79
C VAL A 57 11.36 22.34 1.69
N THR A 58 10.15 21.99 2.16
CA THR A 58 9.35 22.82 3.06
C THR A 58 9.18 22.11 4.39
N HIS A 59 9.50 22.76 5.49
CA HIS A 59 9.24 22.26 6.84
C HIS A 59 7.77 22.54 7.20
N GLU A 60 6.95 21.51 7.27
CA GLU A 60 5.53 21.62 7.62
C GLU A 60 5.31 21.68 9.13
N THR A 61 6.07 20.86 9.86
CA THR A 61 6.08 20.77 11.31
C THR A 61 7.49 20.40 11.77
N PRO A 62 7.82 20.42 13.08
CA PRO A 62 9.11 19.94 13.58
C PRO A 62 9.44 18.48 13.17
N SER A 63 8.42 17.70 12.82
CA SER A 63 8.57 16.29 12.45
C SER A 63 8.15 15.95 11.02
N ALA A 64 7.78 16.92 10.19
CA ALA A 64 7.31 16.67 8.83
C ALA A 64 7.90 17.67 7.82
N ILE A 65 8.29 17.14 6.65
CA ILE A 65 8.77 17.92 5.52
C ILE A 65 7.98 17.59 4.26
N SER A 66 7.84 18.56 3.39
CA SER A 66 7.35 18.39 2.01
C SER A 66 8.49 18.52 1.03
N LEU A 67 8.59 17.58 0.07
CA LEU A 67 9.57 17.58 -1.00
C LEU A 67 8.85 17.81 -2.33
N THR A 68 9.17 18.89 -3.03
CA THR A 68 8.71 19.12 -4.40
C THR A 68 9.69 18.44 -5.37
N LEU A 69 9.15 17.59 -6.22
CA LEU A 69 9.88 16.72 -7.12
C LEU A 69 9.56 17.07 -8.57
N VAL A 70 10.59 17.09 -9.41
CA VAL A 70 10.46 17.17 -10.88
C VAL A 70 11.17 15.99 -11.51
N ARG A 71 10.70 15.52 -12.66
CA ARG A 71 11.38 14.45 -13.39
C ARG A 71 12.70 14.99 -13.98
N GLN A 72 13.77 14.19 -13.88
CA GLN A 72 15.07 14.60 -14.42
C GLN A 72 15.11 14.62 -15.95
N ASP A 73 14.26 13.84 -16.60
CA ASP A 73 14.09 13.82 -18.06
C ASP A 73 13.20 14.96 -18.58
N GLY A 74 12.66 15.82 -17.71
CA GLY A 74 11.83 16.95 -18.05
C GLY A 74 10.39 16.61 -18.48
N ALA A 75 10.01 15.34 -18.46
CA ALA A 75 8.65 14.93 -18.83
C ALA A 75 7.63 15.28 -17.74
N ASP A 76 6.38 15.41 -18.12
CA ASP A 76 5.26 15.65 -17.23
C ASP A 76 5.05 14.50 -16.25
N ILE A 77 4.47 14.83 -15.10
CA ILE A 77 4.03 13.87 -14.08
C ILE A 77 2.51 13.81 -14.12
N GLU A 78 1.97 12.74 -14.69
CA GLU A 78 0.53 12.52 -14.72
C GLU A 78 0.10 11.64 -13.56
N PHE A 79 -0.80 12.12 -12.71
CA PHE A 79 -1.33 11.37 -11.60
C PHE A 79 -2.78 11.78 -11.27
N LEU A 80 -3.50 10.91 -10.57
CA LEU A 80 -4.78 11.25 -9.94
C LEU A 80 -4.54 11.64 -8.48
N PRO A 81 -5.31 12.60 -7.94
CA PRO A 81 -5.25 12.94 -6.52
C PRO A 81 -5.46 11.71 -5.65
N GLY A 82 -4.62 11.53 -4.64
CA GLY A 82 -4.59 10.36 -3.78
C GLY A 82 -3.58 9.28 -4.20
N MET A 83 -2.99 9.35 -5.40
CA MET A 83 -1.86 8.49 -5.78
C MET A 83 -0.61 8.79 -4.96
N PHE A 84 0.33 7.84 -4.98
CA PHE A 84 1.61 7.92 -4.27
C PHE A 84 2.80 7.55 -5.15
N PHE A 85 3.99 7.97 -4.73
CA PHE A 85 5.26 7.41 -5.19
C PHE A 85 5.80 6.42 -4.18
N THR A 86 6.45 5.35 -4.66
CA THR A 86 7.30 4.53 -3.81
C THR A 86 8.75 4.95 -4.02
N LEU A 87 9.35 5.55 -3.01
CA LEU A 87 10.77 5.88 -3.02
C LEU A 87 11.60 4.62 -2.90
N VAL A 88 12.64 4.51 -3.73
CA VAL A 88 13.64 3.43 -3.71
C VAL A 88 14.96 4.04 -3.26
N LEU A 89 15.40 3.72 -2.07
CA LEU A 89 16.54 4.32 -1.40
C LEU A 89 17.58 3.25 -1.04
N ASN A 90 18.85 3.59 -1.17
CA ASN A 90 19.92 2.76 -0.63
C ASN A 90 20.43 3.42 0.66
N ILE A 91 20.21 2.77 1.81
CA ILE A 91 20.67 3.23 3.11
C ILE A 91 21.60 2.16 3.69
N ALA A 92 22.83 2.53 4.00
CA ALA A 92 23.87 1.62 4.51
C ALA A 92 24.05 0.35 3.64
N GLY A 93 24.01 0.50 2.30
CA GLY A 93 24.21 -0.60 1.35
C GLY A 93 23.00 -1.51 1.16
N ARG A 94 21.84 -1.19 1.75
CA ARG A 94 20.59 -1.95 1.60
C ARG A 94 19.52 -1.12 0.91
N GLU A 95 18.78 -1.75 0.01
CA GLU A 95 17.62 -1.13 -0.64
C GLU A 95 16.44 -1.09 0.32
N HIS A 96 15.85 0.10 0.45
CA HIS A 96 14.62 0.34 1.20
C HIS A 96 13.58 0.98 0.29
N ARG A 97 12.33 0.54 0.42
CA ARG A 97 11.19 1.10 -0.32
C ARG A 97 10.16 1.63 0.66
N ARG A 98 9.66 2.86 0.40
CA ARG A 98 8.54 3.43 1.19
C ARG A 98 7.64 4.24 0.27
N ALA A 99 6.33 4.03 0.45
CA ALA A 99 5.30 4.79 -0.25
C ALA A 99 5.04 6.12 0.47
N TYR A 100 4.94 7.18 -0.31
CA TYR A 100 4.55 8.51 0.15
C TYR A 100 3.52 9.08 -0.80
N SER A 101 2.34 9.42 -0.28
CA SER A 101 1.25 9.98 -1.05
C SER A 101 1.67 11.34 -1.63
N ILE A 102 1.28 11.58 -2.87
CA ILE A 102 1.40 12.90 -3.49
C ILE A 102 0.40 13.81 -2.79
N SER A 103 0.88 14.94 -2.29
CA SER A 103 0.07 15.92 -1.56
C SER A 103 -0.28 17.16 -2.39
N SER A 104 0.43 17.42 -3.52
CA SER A 104 0.11 18.52 -4.45
C SER A 104 -1.16 18.26 -5.25
N ALA A 105 -1.74 19.33 -5.81
CA ALA A 105 -2.83 19.20 -6.76
C ALA A 105 -2.39 18.49 -8.04
N ALA A 106 -3.26 17.66 -8.64
CA ALA A 106 -2.99 16.99 -9.90
C ALA A 106 -3.05 17.92 -11.13
N THR A 107 -3.37 19.18 -10.93
CA THR A 107 -3.31 20.23 -11.96
C THR A 107 -1.88 20.66 -12.29
N LEU A 108 -0.93 20.42 -11.38
CA LEU A 108 0.49 20.70 -11.56
C LEU A 108 1.15 19.50 -12.25
N ARG A 109 1.37 19.58 -13.57
CA ARG A 109 1.94 18.46 -14.33
C ARG A 109 3.47 18.44 -14.35
N THR A 110 4.10 19.59 -14.15
CA THR A 110 5.57 19.71 -14.18
C THR A 110 6.26 19.29 -12.89
N SER A 111 5.50 19.19 -11.80
CA SER A 111 6.03 18.80 -10.48
C SER A 111 4.99 18.06 -9.66
N ALA A 112 5.46 17.30 -8.69
CA ALA A 112 4.63 16.66 -7.66
C ALA A 112 5.28 16.84 -6.30
N THR A 113 4.48 17.04 -5.25
CA THR A 113 4.98 17.17 -3.87
C THR A 113 4.57 15.95 -3.08
N ILE A 114 5.51 15.36 -2.37
CA ILE A 114 5.27 14.34 -1.35
C ILE A 114 5.57 14.91 0.03
N THR A 115 4.83 14.46 1.05
CA THR A 115 5.04 14.92 2.42
C THR A 115 5.37 13.75 3.33
N ILE A 116 6.45 13.90 4.09
CA ILE A 116 7.08 12.85 4.88
C ILE A 116 7.02 13.28 6.34
N LYS A 117 6.32 12.49 7.18
CA LYS A 117 6.37 12.62 8.64
C LYS A 117 7.40 11.66 9.20
N ARG A 118 8.28 12.14 10.08
CA ARG A 118 9.22 11.32 10.85
C ARG A 118 8.45 10.32 11.69
N VAL A 119 8.78 9.06 11.54
CA VAL A 119 8.24 7.97 12.38
C VAL A 119 9.29 7.68 13.45
N PRO A 120 8.94 7.58 14.73
CA PRO A 120 9.84 7.10 15.77
C PRO A 120 10.46 5.75 15.35
N ASP A 121 11.78 5.63 15.46
CA ASP A 121 12.57 4.45 15.05
C ASP A 121 12.44 4.06 13.56
N GLY A 122 11.87 4.93 12.74
CA GLY A 122 11.65 4.74 11.31
C GLY A 122 12.88 5.10 10.49
N LEU A 123 13.74 4.14 10.13
CA LEU A 123 14.99 4.35 9.40
C LEU A 123 14.84 5.27 8.17
N VAL A 124 13.86 4.99 7.30
CA VAL A 124 13.70 5.72 6.03
C VAL A 124 13.17 7.13 6.25
N SER A 125 12.13 7.31 7.08
CA SER A 125 11.55 8.63 7.32
C SER A 125 12.52 9.56 8.06
N GLN A 126 13.31 9.03 9.01
CA GLN A 126 14.37 9.80 9.67
C GLN A 126 15.46 10.20 8.66
N HIS A 127 15.98 9.24 7.89
CA HIS A 127 16.96 9.51 6.86
C HIS A 127 16.51 10.63 5.92
N LEU A 128 15.28 10.54 5.39
CA LEU A 128 14.76 11.55 4.46
C LEU A 128 14.63 12.94 5.12
N VAL A 129 14.09 13.01 6.32
CA VAL A 129 13.89 14.29 7.03
C VAL A 129 15.24 14.92 7.41
N ASP A 130 16.25 14.11 7.72
CA ASP A 130 17.56 14.59 8.19
C ASP A 130 18.54 14.92 7.06
N THR A 131 18.41 14.27 5.90
CA THR A 131 19.50 14.33 4.89
C THR A 131 19.07 14.88 3.54
N VAL A 132 17.78 14.87 3.18
CA VAL A 132 17.36 15.31 1.85
C VAL A 132 17.37 16.84 1.75
N ALA A 133 18.06 17.33 0.73
CA ALA A 133 18.18 18.75 0.42
C ALA A 133 17.74 19.04 -1.02
N VAL A 134 17.56 20.32 -1.33
CA VAL A 134 17.33 20.79 -2.71
C VAL A 134 18.49 20.33 -3.59
N GLY A 135 18.18 19.81 -4.78
CA GLY A 135 19.14 19.23 -5.72
C GLY A 135 19.32 17.71 -5.57
N ALA A 136 18.87 17.11 -4.47
CA ALA A 136 18.96 15.65 -4.28
C ALA A 136 18.22 14.89 -5.38
N SER A 137 18.79 13.75 -5.78
CA SER A 137 18.18 12.80 -6.71
C SER A 137 17.51 11.67 -5.95
N LEU A 138 16.25 11.38 -6.26
CA LEU A 138 15.47 10.30 -5.68
C LEU A 138 14.93 9.38 -6.79
N ASN A 139 15.09 8.09 -6.62
CA ASN A 139 14.47 7.10 -7.52
C ASN A 139 13.07 6.74 -7.01
N VAL A 140 12.08 6.80 -7.90
CA VAL A 140 10.70 6.50 -7.56
C VAL A 140 10.08 5.47 -8.49
N LEU A 141 9.15 4.68 -7.95
CA LEU A 141 8.19 3.89 -8.71
C LEU A 141 6.85 4.62 -8.66
N GLY A 142 6.09 4.52 -9.75
CA GLY A 142 4.79 5.16 -9.84
C GLY A 142 4.80 6.42 -10.72
N PRO A 143 3.74 7.28 -10.63
CA PRO A 143 2.70 7.31 -9.59
C PRO A 143 1.73 6.14 -9.67
N ALA A 144 1.15 5.77 -8.52
CA ALA A 144 0.29 4.60 -8.39
C ALA A 144 -0.65 4.74 -7.18
N GLY A 145 -1.69 3.90 -7.11
CA GLY A 145 -2.67 3.88 -6.01
C GLY A 145 -4.09 3.70 -6.54
N ALA A 146 -4.98 3.18 -5.68
CA ALA A 146 -6.40 3.04 -5.96
C ALA A 146 -7.27 4.00 -5.13
N PHE A 147 -6.70 4.62 -4.11
CA PHE A 147 -7.35 5.63 -3.27
C PHE A 147 -7.40 6.97 -4.01
N THR A 148 -8.21 7.05 -5.06
CA THR A 148 -8.17 8.19 -5.98
C THR A 148 -9.54 8.79 -6.24
N LEU A 149 -9.55 10.07 -6.56
CA LEU A 149 -10.69 10.79 -7.08
C LEU A 149 -10.28 11.45 -8.41
N ARG A 150 -11.13 11.38 -9.43
CA ARG A 150 -10.94 12.12 -10.68
C ARG A 150 -11.79 13.38 -10.66
N PRO A 151 -11.21 14.57 -10.44
CA PRO A 151 -11.94 15.83 -10.50
C PRO A 151 -12.38 16.13 -11.95
N GLN A 152 -13.56 16.74 -12.08
CA GLN A 152 -14.14 17.09 -13.39
C GLN A 152 -14.84 18.45 -13.29
N ALA A 153 -14.55 19.35 -14.22
CA ALA A 153 -15.25 20.64 -14.31
C ALA A 153 -16.77 20.43 -14.49
N GLY A 154 -17.56 21.22 -13.80
CA GLY A 154 -19.04 21.12 -13.80
C GLY A 154 -19.59 19.97 -12.94
N ARG A 155 -18.74 19.20 -12.28
CA ARG A 155 -19.19 18.21 -11.29
C ARG A 155 -19.55 18.89 -9.98
N GLN A 156 -20.64 18.45 -9.37
CA GLN A 156 -21.06 18.84 -8.03
C GLN A 156 -21.04 17.60 -7.14
N ARG A 157 -20.35 17.69 -6.00
CA ARG A 157 -20.20 16.59 -5.02
C ARG A 157 -20.28 17.10 -3.61
N GLU A 158 -20.72 16.24 -2.71
CA GLU A 158 -20.52 16.41 -1.27
C GLU A 158 -19.43 15.43 -0.82
N LEU A 159 -18.28 15.97 -0.36
CA LEU A 159 -17.12 15.17 0.02
C LEU A 159 -16.83 15.33 1.52
N LEU A 160 -16.63 14.21 2.20
CA LEU A 160 -16.10 14.17 3.56
C LEU A 160 -14.70 13.55 3.50
N LEU A 161 -13.70 14.33 3.88
CA LEU A 161 -12.32 13.89 4.01
C LEU A 161 -12.01 13.73 5.49
N ILE A 162 -11.43 12.60 5.90
CA ILE A 162 -11.09 12.33 7.31
C ILE A 162 -9.65 11.91 7.41
N GLY A 163 -8.81 12.78 7.99
CA GLY A 163 -7.38 12.59 8.11
C GLY A 163 -6.91 12.42 9.54
N GLY A 164 -5.93 11.52 9.76
CA GLY A 164 -5.22 11.41 11.03
C GLY A 164 -3.70 11.57 10.83
N GLY A 165 -3.11 12.62 11.43
CA GLY A 165 -1.69 12.90 11.31
C GLY A 165 -1.22 12.97 9.85
N SER A 166 -0.24 12.11 9.44
CA SER A 166 0.24 12.06 8.06
C SER A 166 -0.78 11.55 7.05
N GLY A 167 -1.91 10.97 7.47
CA GLY A 167 -3.01 10.58 6.58
C GLY A 167 -3.66 11.75 5.85
N ILE A 168 -3.35 12.99 6.24
CA ILE A 168 -3.75 14.19 5.50
C ILE A 168 -3.15 14.25 4.09
N THR A 169 -2.03 13.58 3.82
CA THR A 169 -1.27 13.79 2.57
C THR A 169 -2.04 13.42 1.30
N PRO A 170 -2.68 12.24 1.16
CA PRO A 170 -3.50 11.94 -0.02
C PRO A 170 -4.77 12.79 -0.05
N LEU A 171 -5.34 13.12 1.11
CA LEU A 171 -6.53 13.96 1.23
C LEU A 171 -6.26 15.39 0.78
N MET A 172 -5.07 15.91 1.03
CA MET A 172 -4.67 17.25 0.60
C MET A 172 -4.58 17.34 -0.94
N ALA A 173 -4.10 16.30 -1.60
CA ALA A 173 -4.13 16.23 -3.07
C ALA A 173 -5.57 16.24 -3.62
N ILE A 174 -6.48 15.47 -3.00
CA ILE A 174 -7.90 15.44 -3.35
C ILE A 174 -8.51 16.82 -3.13
N LEU A 175 -8.33 17.39 -1.94
CA LEU A 175 -8.85 18.71 -1.55
C LEU A 175 -8.42 19.81 -2.52
N ARG A 176 -7.11 19.95 -2.75
CA ARG A 176 -6.53 20.94 -3.66
C ARG A 176 -7.07 20.81 -5.09
N SER A 177 -7.15 19.56 -5.58
CA SER A 177 -7.57 19.29 -6.96
C SER A 177 -9.06 19.53 -7.16
N VAL A 178 -9.91 19.14 -6.21
CA VAL A 178 -11.36 19.39 -6.27
C VAL A 178 -11.66 20.88 -6.16
N LEU A 179 -11.05 21.58 -5.21
CA LEU A 179 -11.26 23.04 -5.07
C LEU A 179 -10.86 23.83 -6.31
N ALA A 180 -9.80 23.37 -7.02
CA ALA A 180 -9.30 24.01 -8.23
C ALA A 180 -10.15 23.72 -9.46
N ILE A 181 -10.77 22.55 -9.57
CA ILE A 181 -11.42 22.10 -10.82
C ILE A 181 -12.95 22.12 -10.71
N GLU A 182 -13.51 21.74 -9.55
CA GLU A 182 -14.96 21.61 -9.35
C GLU A 182 -15.52 22.83 -8.60
N ALA A 183 -16.10 23.76 -9.32
CA ALA A 183 -16.57 25.03 -8.74
C ALA A 183 -17.70 24.87 -7.72
N ASP A 184 -18.55 23.85 -7.89
CA ASP A 184 -19.78 23.67 -7.11
C ASP A 184 -19.67 22.54 -6.06
N SER A 185 -18.56 21.81 -6.03
CA SER A 185 -18.34 20.75 -5.03
C SER A 185 -18.04 21.35 -3.65
N ARG A 186 -18.54 20.69 -2.63
CA ARG A 186 -18.33 21.04 -1.20
C ARG A 186 -17.48 19.99 -0.53
N ILE A 187 -16.61 20.42 0.36
CA ILE A 187 -15.70 19.57 1.12
C ILE A 187 -15.81 19.87 2.60
N THR A 188 -16.05 18.85 3.40
CA THR A 188 -15.85 18.88 4.84
C THR A 188 -14.60 18.06 5.16
N LEU A 189 -13.66 18.63 5.91
CA LEU A 189 -12.44 17.94 6.35
C LEU A 189 -12.46 17.80 7.87
N PHE A 190 -12.47 16.55 8.37
CA PHE A 190 -12.15 16.25 9.77
C PHE A 190 -10.67 15.91 9.84
N TYR A 191 -9.91 16.63 10.67
CA TYR A 191 -8.47 16.42 10.75
C TYR A 191 -8.02 16.24 12.21
N ALA A 192 -7.71 14.97 12.55
CA ALA A 192 -7.28 14.55 13.86
C ALA A 192 -5.74 14.57 13.98
N ASN A 193 -5.24 15.18 15.04
CA ASN A 193 -3.83 15.23 15.38
C ASN A 193 -3.66 15.08 16.90
N ARG A 194 -2.46 14.71 17.32
CA ARG A 194 -2.15 14.66 18.75
C ARG A 194 -2.10 16.05 19.34
N ARG A 195 -1.34 16.96 18.72
CA ARG A 195 -1.12 18.33 19.18
C ARG A 195 -1.22 19.32 18.03
N ARG A 196 -1.39 20.58 18.38
CA ARG A 196 -1.52 21.67 17.41
C ARG A 196 -0.27 21.85 16.55
N ASP A 197 0.93 21.73 17.14
CA ASP A 197 2.22 21.86 16.46
C ASP A 197 2.56 20.68 15.53
N GLU A 198 1.73 19.63 15.53
CA GLU A 198 1.84 18.48 14.63
C GLU A 198 0.88 18.56 13.42
N ILE A 199 0.08 19.62 13.30
CA ILE A 199 -0.84 19.80 12.18
C ILE A 199 -0.05 20.11 10.91
N ILE A 200 0.07 19.12 10.03
CA ILE A 200 0.70 19.28 8.72
C ILE A 200 -0.20 20.17 7.85
N PHE A 201 0.37 21.11 7.11
CA PHE A 201 -0.31 22.11 6.28
C PHE A 201 -1.21 23.10 7.06
N ALA A 202 -0.92 23.38 8.35
CA ALA A 202 -1.79 24.20 9.19
C ALA A 202 -2.11 25.57 8.55
N ASP A 203 -1.09 26.33 8.18
CA ASP A 203 -1.25 27.68 7.62
C ASP A 203 -1.97 27.67 6.26
N GLU A 204 -1.67 26.66 5.43
CA GLU A 204 -2.31 26.50 4.14
C GLU A 204 -3.78 26.11 4.28
N LEU A 205 -4.12 25.18 5.18
CA LEU A 205 -5.50 24.80 5.45
C LEU A 205 -6.32 26.01 5.93
N ASP A 206 -5.76 26.83 6.81
CA ASP A 206 -6.40 28.08 7.24
C ASP A 206 -6.61 29.06 6.08
N ALA A 207 -5.63 29.18 5.18
CA ALA A 207 -5.76 30.01 3.97
C ALA A 207 -6.82 29.48 3.03
N LEU A 208 -6.85 28.18 2.77
CA LEU A 208 -7.86 27.52 1.93
C LEU A 208 -9.28 27.68 2.50
N VAL A 209 -9.46 27.53 3.81
CA VAL A 209 -10.77 27.77 4.46
C VAL A 209 -11.24 29.21 4.24
N ARG A 210 -10.35 30.20 4.37
CA ARG A 210 -10.71 31.62 4.11
C ARG A 210 -11.06 31.85 2.64
N GLN A 211 -10.29 31.26 1.73
CA GLN A 211 -10.45 31.45 0.27
C GLN A 211 -11.72 30.79 -0.27
N TYR A 212 -12.05 29.59 0.23
CA TYR A 212 -13.09 28.74 -0.35
C TYR A 212 -14.37 28.63 0.49
N ARG A 213 -14.62 29.58 1.42
CA ARG A 213 -15.95 29.65 2.07
C ARG A 213 -17.05 29.94 1.04
N PRO A 214 -18.22 29.29 1.15
CA PRO A 214 -18.63 28.25 2.11
C PRO A 214 -18.34 26.81 1.67
N ARG A 215 -17.56 26.60 0.58
CA ARG A 215 -17.33 25.28 -0.02
C ARG A 215 -16.36 24.39 0.76
N LEU A 216 -15.51 24.96 1.62
CA LEU A 216 -14.59 24.22 2.46
C LEU A 216 -14.90 24.46 3.93
N ARG A 217 -15.21 23.38 4.66
CA ARG A 217 -15.33 23.35 6.11
C ARG A 217 -14.22 22.50 6.69
N LEU A 218 -13.53 22.99 7.71
CA LEU A 218 -12.46 22.27 8.42
C LEU A 218 -12.82 22.15 9.90
N LEU A 219 -12.76 20.93 10.42
CA LEU A 219 -12.98 20.60 11.82
C LEU A 219 -11.75 19.84 12.34
N HIS A 220 -10.98 20.51 13.18
CA HIS A 220 -9.83 19.91 13.85
C HIS A 220 -10.23 19.15 15.11
N VAL A 221 -9.57 18.01 15.36
CA VAL A 221 -9.65 17.24 16.60
C VAL A 221 -8.24 17.13 17.17
N LEU A 222 -8.03 17.53 18.42
CA LEU A 222 -6.73 17.44 19.09
C LEU A 222 -6.81 16.55 20.33
N GLU A 223 -5.94 15.53 20.40
CA GLU A 223 -5.87 14.67 21.61
C GLU A 223 -5.35 15.45 22.81
N GLU A 224 -4.32 16.26 22.61
CA GLU A 224 -3.67 17.11 23.61
C GLU A 224 -3.89 18.58 23.22
N ALA A 225 -5.11 19.08 23.47
CA ALA A 225 -5.48 20.42 23.09
C ALA A 225 -4.95 21.46 24.10
N PRO A 226 -4.43 22.63 23.65
CA PRO A 226 -4.08 23.72 24.53
C PRO A 226 -5.33 24.34 25.19
N ALA A 227 -5.18 24.98 26.36
CA ALA A 227 -6.31 25.54 27.13
C ALA A 227 -7.20 26.51 26.33
N ALA A 228 -6.63 27.25 25.38
CA ALA A 228 -7.36 28.18 24.51
C ALA A 228 -7.99 27.53 23.27
N TRP A 229 -7.98 26.20 23.18
CA TRP A 229 -8.53 25.48 22.03
C TRP A 229 -10.06 25.47 22.07
N SER A 230 -10.71 25.92 21.00
CA SER A 230 -12.18 25.97 20.88
C SER A 230 -12.76 24.84 20.02
N GLY A 231 -11.90 24.00 19.40
CA GLY A 231 -12.29 22.85 18.58
C GLY A 231 -12.54 21.59 19.40
N ALA A 232 -12.76 20.48 18.71
CA ALA A 232 -12.97 19.18 19.33
C ALA A 232 -11.69 18.69 20.03
N CYS A 233 -11.86 18.08 21.22
CA CYS A 233 -10.78 17.55 22.06
C CYS A 233 -10.93 16.06 22.25
N GLY A 234 -9.80 15.35 22.37
CA GLY A 234 -9.74 13.90 22.54
C GLY A 234 -9.43 13.17 21.25
N ARG A 235 -9.63 11.85 21.24
CA ARG A 235 -9.44 11.00 20.05
C ARG A 235 -10.68 11.07 19.17
N LEU A 236 -10.46 10.90 17.87
CA LEU A 236 -11.56 10.71 16.92
C LEU A 236 -12.05 9.26 17.02
N ASP A 237 -12.82 8.98 18.07
CA ASP A 237 -13.54 7.74 18.31
C ASP A 237 -14.96 7.76 17.72
N VAL A 238 -15.75 6.72 17.98
CA VAL A 238 -17.13 6.60 17.46
C VAL A 238 -18.00 7.76 17.94
N GLU A 239 -17.96 8.11 19.24
CA GLU A 239 -18.77 9.17 19.81
C GLU A 239 -18.40 10.55 19.25
N GLN A 240 -17.10 10.84 19.20
CA GLN A 240 -16.59 12.11 18.65
C GLN A 240 -16.91 12.22 17.15
N CYS A 241 -16.75 11.13 16.39
CA CYS A 241 -17.10 11.11 14.97
C CYS A 241 -18.58 11.38 14.76
N THR A 242 -19.46 10.73 15.51
CA THR A 242 -20.91 10.94 15.44
C THR A 242 -21.27 12.39 15.74
N ARG A 243 -20.69 12.99 16.80
CA ARG A 243 -20.91 14.42 17.12
C ARG A 243 -20.49 15.35 15.98
N LEU A 244 -19.33 15.11 15.38
CA LEU A 244 -18.84 15.91 14.25
C LEU A 244 -19.69 15.74 13.00
N LEU A 245 -20.19 14.55 12.72
CA LEU A 245 -21.11 14.29 11.61
C LEU A 245 -22.43 15.05 11.82
N THR A 246 -23.01 14.97 13.01
CA THR A 246 -24.22 15.74 13.35
C THR A 246 -23.98 17.27 13.27
N GLN A 247 -22.82 17.75 13.73
CA GLN A 247 -22.45 19.16 13.59
C GLN A 247 -22.30 19.58 12.13
N ALA A 248 -21.81 18.70 11.26
CA ALA A 248 -21.56 19.02 9.86
C ALA A 248 -22.79 18.88 8.97
N TYR A 249 -23.63 17.87 9.21
CA TYR A 249 -24.70 17.48 8.29
C TYR A 249 -26.09 17.44 8.92
N GLY A 250 -26.20 17.57 10.25
CA GLY A 250 -27.47 17.36 10.95
C GLY A 250 -27.73 15.90 11.27
N GLU A 251 -28.98 15.50 11.26
CA GLU A 251 -29.38 14.11 11.58
C GLU A 251 -29.12 13.15 10.43
N ASP A 252 -29.23 13.61 9.18
CA ASP A 252 -29.12 12.79 7.97
C ASP A 252 -27.87 13.14 7.16
N LEU A 253 -27.14 12.11 6.74
CA LEU A 253 -26.04 12.29 5.81
C LEU A 253 -26.56 12.56 4.38
N PRO A 254 -25.89 13.41 3.57
CA PRO A 254 -26.22 13.59 2.16
C PRO A 254 -26.21 12.25 1.41
N ALA A 255 -27.22 11.96 0.63
CA ALA A 255 -27.39 10.68 -0.06
C ALA A 255 -26.24 10.34 -1.04
N ASP A 256 -25.61 11.38 -1.61
CA ASP A 256 -24.49 11.26 -2.55
C ASP A 256 -23.12 11.51 -1.88
N LEU A 257 -23.07 11.56 -0.54
CA LEU A 257 -21.84 11.77 0.22
C LEU A 257 -20.77 10.74 -0.18
N ARG A 258 -19.58 11.22 -0.52
CA ARG A 258 -18.39 10.38 -0.74
C ARG A 258 -17.38 10.66 0.34
N VAL A 259 -16.90 9.60 0.95
CA VAL A 259 -15.99 9.69 2.09
C VAL A 259 -14.63 9.10 1.73
N PHE A 260 -13.58 9.83 2.05
CA PHE A 260 -12.20 9.41 1.93
C PHE A 260 -11.54 9.51 3.30
N GLN A 261 -10.99 8.40 3.80
CA GLN A 261 -10.30 8.41 5.09
C GLN A 261 -8.90 7.82 5.00
N CYS A 262 -7.96 8.43 5.73
CA CYS A 262 -6.60 7.92 5.88
C CYS A 262 -6.03 8.33 7.24
N GLY A 263 -5.50 7.37 8.00
CA GLY A 263 -4.95 7.61 9.33
C GLY A 263 -4.71 6.33 10.12
N PRO A 264 -4.56 6.42 11.44
CA PRO A 264 -4.40 5.26 12.31
C PRO A 264 -5.58 4.29 12.21
N ALA A 265 -5.31 2.98 12.17
CA ALA A 265 -6.33 1.95 12.01
C ALA A 265 -7.47 2.03 13.05
N PRO A 266 -7.22 2.29 14.37
CA PRO A 266 -8.32 2.44 15.33
C PRO A 266 -9.23 3.64 15.02
N MET A 267 -8.67 4.75 14.52
CA MET A 267 -9.45 5.92 14.10
C MET A 267 -10.33 5.58 12.89
N MET A 268 -9.76 4.94 11.88
CA MET A 268 -10.49 4.59 10.66
C MET A 268 -11.62 3.60 10.93
N GLU A 269 -11.45 2.66 11.85
CA GLU A 269 -12.50 1.73 12.26
C GLU A 269 -13.63 2.45 13.02
N ALA A 270 -13.30 3.36 13.92
CA ALA A 270 -14.29 4.19 14.61
C ALA A 270 -15.12 5.04 13.65
N VAL A 271 -14.45 5.67 12.68
CA VAL A 271 -15.09 6.45 11.61
C VAL A 271 -16.01 5.57 10.75
N ARG A 272 -15.52 4.42 10.31
CA ARG A 272 -16.31 3.45 9.55
C ARG A 272 -17.58 3.03 10.30
N THR A 273 -17.44 2.69 11.57
CA THR A 273 -18.56 2.30 12.44
C THR A 273 -19.60 3.41 12.53
N SER A 274 -19.17 4.65 12.78
CA SER A 274 -20.07 5.81 12.89
C SER A 274 -20.82 6.10 11.58
N LEU A 275 -20.12 6.06 10.45
CA LEU A 275 -20.71 6.35 9.13
C LEU A 275 -21.73 5.29 8.71
N LEU A 276 -21.40 4.00 8.89
CA LEU A 276 -22.32 2.92 8.55
C LEU A 276 -23.56 2.92 9.47
N ALA A 277 -23.39 3.25 10.75
CA ALA A 277 -24.52 3.38 11.68
C ALA A 277 -25.46 4.55 11.32
N GLN A 278 -24.96 5.59 10.62
CA GLN A 278 -25.76 6.70 10.09
C GLN A 278 -26.23 6.45 8.64
N GLY A 279 -26.15 5.23 8.13
CA GLY A 279 -26.71 4.83 6.84
C GLY A 279 -25.83 5.12 5.62
N LEU A 280 -24.56 5.45 5.79
CA LEU A 280 -23.65 5.56 4.63
C LEU A 280 -23.52 4.19 3.95
N ALA A 281 -23.71 4.13 2.62
CA ALA A 281 -23.43 2.92 1.86
C ALA A 281 -21.93 2.62 1.84
N ALA A 282 -21.53 1.36 2.08
CA ALA A 282 -20.14 0.98 2.24
C ALA A 282 -19.28 1.31 1.01
N GLU A 283 -19.83 1.25 -0.19
CA GLU A 283 -19.17 1.63 -1.44
C GLU A 283 -18.90 3.13 -1.58
N HIS A 284 -19.48 3.96 -0.73
CA HIS A 284 -19.20 5.40 -0.67
C HIS A 284 -17.99 5.74 0.20
N LEU A 285 -17.47 4.77 0.97
CA LEU A 285 -16.31 4.93 1.83
C LEU A 285 -15.06 4.34 1.18
N GLN A 286 -14.09 5.19 0.88
CA GLN A 286 -12.75 4.79 0.49
C GLN A 286 -11.76 5.01 1.63
N GLN A 287 -10.81 4.08 1.78
CA GLN A 287 -9.81 4.18 2.83
C GLN A 287 -8.42 3.78 2.34
N GLU A 288 -7.39 4.45 2.85
CA GLU A 288 -5.99 4.12 2.62
C GLU A 288 -5.26 3.87 3.94
N ASN A 289 -4.58 2.74 4.01
CA ASN A 289 -3.81 2.32 5.18
C ASN A 289 -2.32 2.56 4.95
N PHE A 290 -1.66 3.34 5.82
CA PHE A 290 -0.21 3.48 5.85
C PHE A 290 0.39 2.37 6.72
N LEU A 291 0.65 1.22 6.12
CA LEU A 291 1.23 0.09 6.85
C LEU A 291 2.76 0.14 6.79
N PRO A 292 3.46 -0.05 7.93
CA PRO A 292 4.90 -0.25 7.90
C PRO A 292 5.20 -1.58 7.22
N GLY A 293 5.92 -1.53 6.09
CA GLY A 293 6.36 -2.74 5.41
C GLY A 293 7.33 -3.54 6.28
N ARG A 294 6.87 -4.61 6.91
CA ARG A 294 7.72 -5.59 7.59
C ARG A 294 8.09 -6.70 6.60
N ARG A 295 9.14 -6.49 5.82
CA ARG A 295 9.68 -7.51 4.91
C ARG A 295 10.70 -8.45 5.58
N GLU A 296 11.22 -8.12 6.76
CA GLU A 296 12.43 -8.77 7.30
C GLU A 296 12.20 -10.05 8.14
N GLN A 297 10.99 -10.32 8.63
CA GLN A 297 10.77 -11.44 9.56
C GLN A 297 10.31 -12.77 8.94
N ALA A 298 9.89 -12.81 7.67
CA ALA A 298 9.39 -14.03 7.03
C ALA A 298 10.48 -14.93 6.42
N LEU A 299 11.75 -14.53 6.49
CA LEU A 299 12.83 -15.13 5.69
C LEU A 299 13.55 -16.33 6.34
N ALA A 300 13.39 -16.56 7.62
CA ALA A 300 14.31 -17.42 8.38
C ALA A 300 14.15 -18.95 8.14
N ASN A 301 12.99 -19.45 7.66
CA ASN A 301 12.72 -20.88 7.58
C ASN A 301 12.03 -21.34 6.28
N SER A 302 12.09 -20.60 5.19
CA SER A 302 11.44 -20.98 3.94
C SER A 302 12.36 -21.77 3.01
N VAL A 303 11.81 -22.75 2.32
CA VAL A 303 12.49 -23.57 1.29
C VAL A 303 11.94 -23.14 -0.07
N ALA A 304 12.77 -23.19 -1.12
CA ALA A 304 12.30 -22.92 -2.48
C ALA A 304 11.12 -23.82 -2.85
N GLN A 305 10.05 -23.23 -3.38
CA GLN A 305 8.82 -23.95 -3.74
C GLN A 305 8.53 -23.85 -5.23
N PRO A 306 8.03 -24.93 -5.87
CA PRO A 306 7.48 -24.84 -7.22
C PRO A 306 6.36 -23.80 -7.29
N LEU A 307 6.40 -22.94 -8.32
CA LEU A 307 5.44 -21.89 -8.54
C LEU A 307 4.86 -21.96 -9.95
N THR A 308 3.54 -22.00 -10.05
CA THR A 308 2.80 -21.81 -11.30
C THR A 308 1.96 -20.56 -11.20
N ILE A 309 2.07 -19.67 -12.17
CA ILE A 309 1.27 -18.43 -12.28
C ILE A 309 0.37 -18.56 -13.49
N VAL A 310 -0.90 -18.22 -13.33
CA VAL A 310 -1.93 -18.32 -14.37
C VAL A 310 -2.51 -16.91 -14.61
N ALA A 311 -2.51 -16.45 -15.85
CA ALA A 311 -3.23 -15.23 -16.22
C ALA A 311 -4.69 -15.51 -16.59
N ALA A 312 -5.47 -14.46 -16.72
CA ALA A 312 -6.92 -14.55 -17.03
C ALA A 312 -7.21 -15.21 -18.40
N ASP A 313 -6.29 -15.09 -19.36
CA ASP A 313 -6.35 -15.71 -20.68
C ASP A 313 -5.91 -17.19 -20.68
N GLY A 314 -5.55 -17.74 -19.52
CA GLY A 314 -5.07 -19.11 -19.36
C GLY A 314 -3.57 -19.32 -19.61
N GLN A 315 -2.83 -18.26 -19.99
CA GLN A 315 -1.37 -18.36 -20.12
C GLN A 315 -0.74 -18.73 -18.78
N ARG A 316 0.34 -19.54 -18.81
CA ARG A 316 0.99 -20.06 -17.61
C ARG A 316 2.49 -19.81 -17.62
N TRP A 317 3.03 -19.46 -16.48
CA TRP A 317 4.46 -19.36 -16.19
C TRP A 317 4.78 -20.33 -15.08
N GLN A 318 5.83 -21.12 -15.27
CA GLN A 318 6.24 -22.15 -14.32
C GLN A 318 7.71 -21.97 -13.93
N GLY A 319 8.00 -22.14 -12.65
CA GLY A 319 9.34 -22.02 -12.11
C GLY A 319 9.34 -22.25 -10.60
N TYR A 320 10.19 -21.52 -9.90
CA TYR A 320 10.34 -21.64 -8.46
C TYR A 320 10.29 -20.26 -7.81
N ALA A 321 9.64 -20.16 -6.66
CA ALA A 321 9.87 -19.09 -5.71
C ALA A 321 11.03 -19.52 -4.79
N ALA A 322 12.12 -18.75 -4.76
CA ALA A 322 13.24 -19.03 -3.88
C ALA A 322 12.84 -18.88 -2.40
N ALA A 323 13.64 -19.45 -1.51
CA ALA A 323 13.41 -19.32 -0.07
C ALA A 323 13.28 -17.84 0.33
N GLY A 324 12.13 -17.46 0.91
CA GLY A 324 11.81 -16.09 1.33
C GLY A 324 11.61 -15.08 0.21
N GLN A 325 11.62 -15.49 -1.05
CA GLN A 325 11.29 -14.62 -2.17
C GLN A 325 9.79 -14.32 -2.19
N SER A 326 9.42 -13.05 -2.41
CA SER A 326 8.02 -12.70 -2.60
C SER A 326 7.48 -13.30 -3.90
N LEU A 327 6.18 -13.63 -3.92
CA LEU A 327 5.52 -14.13 -5.13
C LEU A 327 5.59 -13.10 -6.27
N LEU A 328 5.62 -11.82 -5.95
CA LEU A 328 5.81 -10.75 -6.94
C LEU A 328 7.19 -10.84 -7.59
N ASP A 329 8.26 -10.88 -6.78
CA ASP A 329 9.62 -10.96 -7.31
C ASP A 329 9.86 -12.26 -8.10
N ALA A 330 9.27 -13.38 -7.64
CA ALA A 330 9.31 -14.66 -8.36
C ALA A 330 8.56 -14.58 -9.70
N GLY A 331 7.37 -13.98 -9.71
CA GLY A 331 6.57 -13.80 -10.92
C GLY A 331 7.25 -12.89 -11.95
N LEU A 332 7.83 -11.77 -11.49
CA LEU A 332 8.59 -10.88 -12.38
C LEU A 332 9.83 -11.56 -12.96
N ALA A 333 10.54 -12.38 -12.17
CA ALA A 333 11.67 -13.17 -12.66
C ALA A 333 11.26 -14.20 -13.72
N LEU A 334 10.04 -14.70 -13.66
CA LEU A 334 9.44 -15.57 -14.68
C LEU A 334 8.84 -14.80 -15.86
N GLN A 335 8.95 -13.48 -15.88
CA GLN A 335 8.34 -12.59 -16.87
C GLN A 335 6.79 -12.67 -16.93
N ALA A 336 6.16 -13.09 -15.84
CA ALA A 336 4.71 -13.05 -15.72
C ALA A 336 4.22 -11.59 -15.59
N PRO A 337 3.06 -11.23 -16.18
CA PRO A 337 2.53 -9.86 -16.16
C PRO A 337 1.90 -9.53 -14.81
N MET A 338 2.70 -9.56 -13.74
CA MET A 338 2.25 -9.32 -12.38
C MET A 338 1.78 -7.88 -12.19
N ASN A 339 0.58 -7.71 -11.65
CA ASN A 339 0.13 -6.40 -11.18
C ASN A 339 0.86 -6.02 -9.89
N PHE A 340 1.34 -4.80 -9.78
CA PHE A 340 1.92 -4.29 -8.53
C PHE A 340 1.92 -2.77 -8.49
N SER A 341 2.18 -2.21 -7.29
CA SER A 341 2.27 -0.77 -7.06
C SER A 341 3.17 -0.47 -5.86
N CYS A 342 2.64 -0.39 -4.62
CA CYS A 342 3.43 -0.02 -3.43
C CYS A 342 4.56 -1.00 -3.09
N THR A 343 4.44 -2.27 -3.45
CA THR A 343 5.34 -3.38 -3.08
C THR A 343 5.49 -3.61 -1.56
N LEU A 344 4.58 -3.07 -0.75
CA LEU A 344 4.64 -3.02 0.71
C LEU A 344 3.43 -3.68 1.40
N GLY A 345 2.51 -4.30 0.64
CA GLY A 345 1.34 -4.95 1.19
C GLY A 345 0.15 -4.04 1.52
N GLY A 346 0.23 -2.72 1.27
CA GLY A 346 -0.81 -1.78 1.67
C GLY A 346 -1.90 -1.51 0.63
N CYS A 347 -1.56 -1.44 -0.67
CA CYS A 347 -2.45 -0.91 -1.70
C CYS A 347 -3.35 -1.94 -2.40
N GLY A 348 -3.19 -3.23 -2.13
CA GLY A 348 -3.99 -4.30 -2.75
C GLY A 348 -3.74 -4.57 -4.24
N ARG A 349 -2.92 -3.76 -4.95
CA ARG A 349 -2.76 -3.87 -6.41
C ARG A 349 -2.15 -5.20 -6.87
N CYS A 350 -1.30 -5.82 -6.04
CA CYS A 350 -0.64 -7.09 -6.34
C CYS A 350 -1.44 -8.31 -5.86
N ARG A 351 -2.77 -8.21 -5.80
CA ARG A 351 -3.62 -9.35 -5.42
C ARG A 351 -3.47 -10.48 -6.41
N VAL A 352 -3.30 -11.67 -5.86
CA VAL A 352 -3.35 -12.94 -6.58
C VAL A 352 -4.32 -13.85 -5.87
N ARG A 353 -4.97 -14.76 -6.60
CA ARG A 353 -5.81 -15.79 -6.01
C ARG A 353 -5.01 -17.08 -5.89
N VAL A 354 -4.96 -17.65 -4.72
CA VAL A 354 -4.35 -18.96 -4.47
C VAL A 354 -5.30 -20.02 -5.01
N LEU A 355 -4.86 -20.77 -6.03
CA LEU A 355 -5.65 -21.86 -6.63
C LEU A 355 -5.31 -23.21 -6.01
N SER A 356 -4.05 -23.41 -5.61
CA SER A 356 -3.60 -24.59 -4.87
C SER A 356 -2.33 -24.27 -4.11
N GLY A 357 -2.10 -24.99 -3.02
CA GLY A 357 -0.96 -24.78 -2.13
C GLY A 357 -1.26 -23.77 -1.02
N SER A 358 -0.21 -23.28 -0.35
CA SER A 358 -0.30 -22.35 0.77
C SER A 358 0.73 -21.24 0.68
N VAL A 359 0.37 -20.08 1.22
CA VAL A 359 1.22 -18.89 1.30
C VAL A 359 1.35 -18.43 2.74
N ALA A 360 2.45 -17.77 3.06
CA ALA A 360 2.61 -17.02 4.29
C ALA A 360 2.62 -15.52 3.96
N MET A 361 1.77 -14.74 4.63
CA MET A 361 1.76 -13.27 4.57
C MET A 361 2.08 -12.72 5.95
N PRO A 362 3.26 -12.14 6.17
CA PRO A 362 3.64 -11.63 7.49
C PRO A 362 3.04 -10.25 7.77
N GLY A 363 2.54 -10.06 8.98
CA GLY A 363 2.14 -8.78 9.54
C GLY A 363 0.83 -8.21 8.99
N PRO A 364 0.47 -6.97 9.38
CA PRO A 364 -0.72 -6.30 8.89
C PRO A 364 -0.59 -5.95 7.40
N HIS A 365 -1.69 -6.05 6.66
CA HIS A 365 -1.74 -5.80 5.21
C HIS A 365 -3.10 -5.23 4.80
N GLY A 366 -3.20 -4.80 3.54
CA GLY A 366 -4.36 -4.12 3.00
C GLY A 366 -5.43 -5.02 2.38
N LEU A 367 -5.40 -6.35 2.62
CA LEU A 367 -6.54 -7.22 2.29
C LEU A 367 -7.60 -7.11 3.38
N LEU A 368 -8.85 -7.19 2.97
CA LEU A 368 -9.97 -7.38 3.88
C LEU A 368 -10.05 -8.84 4.34
N PRO A 369 -10.60 -9.14 5.53
CA PRO A 369 -10.77 -10.51 6.00
C PRO A 369 -11.53 -11.40 5.00
N GLU A 370 -12.57 -10.86 4.36
CA GLU A 370 -13.39 -11.57 3.37
C GLU A 370 -12.59 -11.90 2.10
N GLU A 371 -11.58 -11.09 1.75
CA GLU A 371 -10.70 -11.37 0.62
C GLU A 371 -9.71 -12.50 0.94
N GLU A 372 -9.19 -12.55 2.18
CA GLU A 372 -8.36 -13.67 2.64
C GLU A 372 -9.14 -14.98 2.67
N GLU A 373 -10.36 -14.97 3.21
CA GLU A 373 -11.27 -16.12 3.21
C GLU A 373 -11.61 -16.58 1.79
N ALA A 374 -11.70 -15.66 0.83
CA ALA A 374 -11.88 -15.96 -0.59
C ALA A 374 -10.59 -16.48 -1.27
N GLY A 375 -9.49 -16.63 -0.53
CA GLY A 375 -8.22 -17.17 -1.01
C GLY A 375 -7.34 -16.16 -1.75
N TYR A 376 -7.51 -14.86 -1.52
CA TYR A 376 -6.59 -13.86 -2.07
C TYR A 376 -5.33 -13.69 -1.21
N ALA A 377 -4.23 -13.35 -1.87
CA ALA A 377 -2.96 -12.99 -1.24
C ALA A 377 -2.34 -11.76 -1.93
N LEU A 378 -1.50 -11.03 -1.21
CA LEU A 378 -0.74 -9.92 -1.76
C LEU A 378 0.65 -10.40 -2.20
N ALA A 379 0.87 -10.56 -3.50
CA ALA A 379 2.08 -11.14 -4.06
C ALA A 379 3.37 -10.45 -3.61
N CYS A 380 3.33 -9.15 -3.29
CA CYS A 380 4.53 -8.40 -2.90
C CYS A 380 5.04 -8.72 -1.48
N ILE A 381 4.21 -9.29 -0.62
CA ILE A 381 4.58 -9.69 0.75
C ILE A 381 4.38 -11.18 1.01
N ALA A 382 3.59 -11.87 0.17
CA ALA A 382 3.35 -13.29 0.30
C ALA A 382 4.56 -14.10 -0.18
N THR A 383 4.88 -15.17 0.53
CA THR A 383 5.89 -16.19 0.18
C THR A 383 5.23 -17.55 0.05
N ALA A 384 5.75 -18.41 -0.83
CA ALA A 384 5.23 -19.77 -0.96
C ALA A 384 5.66 -20.63 0.23
N SER A 385 4.70 -21.31 0.86
CA SER A 385 4.94 -22.26 1.96
C SER A 385 4.84 -23.73 1.52
N SER A 386 4.29 -23.98 0.34
CA SER A 386 4.22 -25.29 -0.32
C SER A 386 4.26 -25.11 -1.84
N PRO A 387 4.34 -26.19 -2.67
CA PRO A 387 4.10 -26.08 -4.11
C PRO A 387 2.82 -25.28 -4.37
N LEU A 388 2.93 -24.22 -5.19
CA LEU A 388 1.91 -23.17 -5.26
C LEU A 388 1.45 -22.92 -6.70
N THR A 389 0.14 -22.79 -6.88
CA THR A 389 -0.46 -22.24 -8.09
C THR A 389 -1.29 -21.02 -7.74
N ILE A 390 -1.01 -19.90 -8.40
CA ILE A 390 -1.74 -18.65 -8.23
C ILE A 390 -2.31 -18.16 -9.55
N ALA A 391 -3.45 -17.48 -9.49
CA ALA A 391 -3.98 -16.70 -10.61
C ALA A 391 -3.74 -15.20 -10.37
N ILE A 392 -3.33 -14.49 -11.44
CA ILE A 392 -3.26 -13.02 -11.42
C ILE A 392 -4.70 -12.50 -11.32
N ALA A 393 -5.04 -11.83 -10.23
CA ALA A 393 -6.35 -11.23 -10.09
C ALA A 393 -6.52 -10.07 -11.09
N PRO A 394 -7.71 -9.88 -11.69
CA PRO A 394 -7.96 -8.69 -12.47
C PRO A 394 -7.75 -7.45 -11.60
N PRO A 395 -7.30 -6.33 -12.17
CA PRO A 395 -7.23 -5.08 -11.42
C PRO A 395 -8.64 -4.76 -10.93
N THR A 396 -8.76 -4.36 -9.66
CA THR A 396 -10.04 -3.86 -9.14
C THR A 396 -10.50 -2.72 -10.03
N PRO A 397 -11.76 -2.68 -10.47
CA PRO A 397 -12.29 -1.52 -11.20
C PRO A 397 -12.02 -0.24 -10.37
N LEU A 398 -11.46 0.77 -11.03
CA LEU A 398 -11.22 2.10 -10.46
C LEU A 398 -12.52 2.86 -10.25
#